data_00b1500a37432369335107af068a0bdc
#
_entry.id   00b1500a37432369335107af068a0bdc
#
_cell.length_a   1.000
_cell.length_b   1.000
_cell.length_c   1.000
_cell.angle_alpha   90.00
_cell.angle_beta   90.00
_cell.angle_gamma   90.00
#
_symmetry.space_group_name_H-M   'P 1'
#
loop_
_entity.id
_entity.type
_entity.pdbx_description
1 polymer ?
#
loop_
_entity_poly.entity_id
_entity_poly.type
_entity_poly.pdbx_seq_one_letter_code
_entity_poly.pdbx_strand_id
1 'polypeptide(L)'
;MQLRKWSSLALLPTLAGCATVGMMKELPPDVGRLAVYAAPPDTLVAAAEEAIVQQHLRLADTSRPDADTRVMIASRPPGLFSNGEYVRVRISRDSGGLMAVRIVSKSGYLLDWGHRDGAPHLFEEMDTRLSAAALGPWPGLRVRATPRGASPIIGTVARVTADTLVLGGGIGNTTVLRISALDGLAVSRGSYRHVREGALIGALVGALIGGLLGGQAEETSSHYQGLNVFAGVLVGAAAGGVVGGVAGASVRTEVWSPLPIH
;
A
#
# COMPACT_ATOMS: atom_id res chain seq x y z
N MET A 1 -43.43 37.47 -22.07
CA MET A 1 -43.39 36.61 -20.89
C MET A 1 -42.88 35.25 -21.31
N GLN A 2 -41.55 35.01 -21.27
CA GLN A 2 -40.92 33.77 -21.74
C GLN A 2 -40.47 32.97 -20.52
N LEU A 3 -41.11 31.83 -20.30
CA LEU A 3 -40.75 30.83 -19.27
C LEU A 3 -39.45 30.12 -19.65
N ARG A 4 -38.37 30.42 -18.93
CA ARG A 4 -37.12 29.70 -19.00
C ARG A 4 -37.33 28.27 -18.50
N LYS A 5 -37.20 27.29 -19.38
CA LYS A 5 -37.11 25.88 -19.05
C LYS A 5 -35.83 25.63 -18.26
N TRP A 6 -35.94 25.32 -16.98
CA TRP A 6 -34.85 24.78 -16.18
C TRP A 6 -34.65 23.32 -16.61
N SER A 7 -33.60 23.10 -17.38
CA SER A 7 -33.12 21.75 -17.65
C SER A 7 -32.59 21.18 -16.34
N SER A 8 -33.33 20.25 -15.76
CA SER A 8 -32.89 19.43 -14.65
C SER A 8 -31.67 18.61 -15.12
N LEU A 9 -30.48 19.10 -14.79
CA LEU A 9 -29.25 18.28 -14.84
C LEU A 9 -29.44 17.20 -13.78
N ALA A 10 -29.93 16.04 -14.20
CA ALA A 10 -29.82 14.82 -13.43
C ALA A 10 -28.33 14.53 -13.24
N LEU A 11 -27.79 14.91 -12.07
CA LEU A 11 -26.54 14.34 -11.56
C LEU A 11 -26.79 12.85 -11.40
N LEU A 12 -26.46 12.07 -12.42
CA LEU A 12 -26.25 10.65 -12.29
C LEU A 12 -25.10 10.50 -11.29
N PRO A 13 -25.33 9.95 -10.09
CA PRO A 13 -24.25 9.49 -9.26
C PRO A 13 -23.54 8.40 -10.10
N THR A 14 -22.38 8.72 -10.63
CA THR A 14 -21.46 7.70 -11.09
C THR A 14 -21.23 6.81 -9.88
N LEU A 15 -21.88 5.66 -9.87
CA LEU A 15 -21.62 4.53 -8.99
C LEU A 15 -20.19 4.05 -9.32
N ALA A 16 -19.21 4.82 -8.86
CA ALA A 16 -17.84 4.38 -8.81
C ALA A 16 -17.84 3.18 -7.89
N GLY A 17 -17.74 2.00 -8.49
CA GLY A 17 -18.06 0.74 -7.85
C GLY A 17 -17.13 0.44 -6.68
N CYS A 18 -17.73 0.00 -5.58
CA CYS A 18 -17.02 -0.71 -4.52
C CYS A 18 -16.22 -1.84 -5.15
N ALA A 19 -14.98 -2.06 -4.70
CA ALA A 19 -14.22 -3.22 -5.15
C ALA A 19 -15.02 -4.50 -4.85
N THR A 20 -15.06 -5.40 -5.80
CA THR A 20 -15.74 -6.69 -5.69
C THR A 20 -14.80 -7.79 -6.18
N VAL A 21 -15.10 -9.03 -5.87
CA VAL A 21 -14.37 -10.20 -6.39
C VAL A 21 -14.35 -10.18 -7.92
N GLY A 22 -15.49 -9.85 -8.58
CA GLY A 22 -15.58 -9.74 -10.03
C GLY A 22 -14.63 -8.69 -10.59
N MET A 23 -14.66 -7.47 -10.05
CA MET A 23 -13.74 -6.39 -10.44
C MET A 23 -12.27 -6.79 -10.27
N MET A 24 -11.94 -7.49 -9.17
CA MET A 24 -10.56 -7.92 -8.92
C MET A 24 -10.10 -8.97 -9.95
N LYS A 25 -11.00 -9.82 -10.46
CA LYS A 25 -10.70 -10.78 -11.55
C LYS A 25 -10.38 -10.08 -12.86
N GLU A 26 -11.11 -9.01 -13.17
CA GLU A 26 -11.02 -8.27 -14.43
C GLU A 26 -9.83 -7.30 -14.49
N LEU A 27 -9.16 -7.06 -13.37
CA LEU A 27 -7.99 -6.18 -13.37
C LEU A 27 -6.92 -6.70 -14.35
N PRO A 28 -6.27 -5.80 -15.13
CA PRO A 28 -5.18 -6.18 -16.01
C PRO A 28 -4.09 -6.99 -15.29
N PRO A 29 -3.43 -7.94 -15.97
CA PRO A 29 -2.46 -8.85 -15.35
C PRO A 29 -1.23 -8.15 -14.78
N ASP A 30 -0.88 -6.99 -15.29
CA ASP A 30 0.27 -6.17 -14.91
C ASP A 30 0.00 -5.21 -13.74
N VAL A 31 -1.26 -5.09 -13.30
CA VAL A 31 -1.63 -4.23 -12.18
C VAL A 31 -1.22 -4.84 -10.85
N GLY A 32 -0.63 -4.01 -10.00
CA GLY A 32 -0.20 -4.35 -8.65
C GLY A 32 1.30 -4.18 -8.43
N ARG A 33 1.72 -4.36 -7.19
CA ARG A 33 3.13 -4.40 -6.84
C ARG A 33 3.73 -5.72 -7.27
N LEU A 34 4.93 -5.67 -7.80
CA LEU A 34 5.67 -6.83 -8.32
C LEU A 34 6.76 -7.23 -7.33
N ALA A 35 6.84 -8.52 -7.05
CA ALA A 35 8.03 -9.18 -6.50
C ALA A 35 8.37 -10.40 -7.36
N VAL A 36 9.65 -10.76 -7.39
CA VAL A 36 10.16 -11.89 -8.18
C VAL A 36 10.81 -12.89 -7.25
N TYR A 37 10.57 -14.18 -7.49
CA TYR A 37 11.01 -15.28 -6.64
C TYR A 37 11.58 -16.43 -7.49
N ALA A 38 12.61 -17.09 -6.96
CA ALA A 38 13.12 -18.36 -7.51
C ALA A 38 12.54 -19.54 -6.70
N ALA A 39 11.23 -19.67 -6.71
CA ALA A 39 10.56 -20.76 -6.02
C ALA A 39 9.50 -21.39 -6.93
N PRO A 40 9.16 -22.68 -6.74
CA PRO A 40 8.09 -23.33 -7.46
C PRO A 40 6.74 -22.62 -7.25
N PRO A 41 5.82 -22.62 -8.23
CA PRO A 41 4.52 -21.99 -8.11
C PRO A 41 3.73 -22.45 -6.88
N ASP A 42 3.74 -23.73 -6.58
CA ASP A 42 2.97 -24.29 -5.46
C ASP A 42 3.50 -23.85 -4.09
N THR A 43 4.84 -23.67 -3.98
CA THR A 43 5.45 -23.07 -2.77
C THR A 43 5.00 -21.63 -2.57
N LEU A 44 4.93 -20.85 -3.65
CA LEU A 44 4.47 -19.46 -3.60
C LEU A 44 2.97 -19.36 -3.31
N VAL A 45 2.16 -20.29 -3.83
CA VAL A 45 0.74 -20.39 -3.52
C VAL A 45 0.55 -20.66 -2.03
N ALA A 46 1.24 -21.66 -1.46
CA ALA A 46 1.17 -21.96 -0.04
C ALA A 46 1.61 -20.78 0.83
N ALA A 47 2.71 -20.10 0.48
CA ALA A 47 3.18 -18.92 1.20
C ALA A 47 2.16 -17.77 1.12
N ALA A 48 1.51 -17.57 -0.02
CA ALA A 48 0.50 -16.53 -0.20
C ALA A 48 -0.80 -16.84 0.56
N GLU A 49 -1.26 -18.08 0.54
CA GLU A 49 -2.44 -18.51 1.31
C GLU A 49 -2.22 -18.29 2.81
N GLU A 50 -1.06 -18.64 3.32
CA GLU A 50 -0.76 -18.45 4.73
C GLU A 50 -0.61 -16.95 5.07
N ALA A 51 0.01 -16.14 4.20
CA ALA A 51 0.08 -14.69 4.37
C ALA A 51 -1.32 -14.05 4.40
N ILE A 52 -2.23 -14.51 3.55
CA ILE A 52 -3.65 -14.09 3.53
C ILE A 52 -4.30 -14.35 4.88
N VAL A 53 -4.10 -15.55 5.46
CA VAL A 53 -4.66 -15.91 6.77
C VAL A 53 -4.06 -15.05 7.90
N GLN A 54 -2.75 -14.85 7.91
CA GLN A 54 -2.07 -14.04 8.93
C GLN A 54 -2.52 -12.57 8.89
N GLN A 55 -2.83 -12.05 7.71
CA GLN A 55 -3.37 -10.70 7.54
C GLN A 55 -4.89 -10.63 7.83
N HIS A 56 -5.49 -11.69 8.39
CA HIS A 56 -6.92 -11.78 8.69
C HIS A 56 -7.82 -11.55 7.47
N LEU A 57 -7.33 -11.89 6.29
CA LEU A 57 -8.09 -11.92 5.06
C LEU A 57 -8.73 -13.31 4.88
N ARG A 58 -9.86 -13.38 4.19
CA ARG A 58 -10.52 -14.64 3.84
C ARG A 58 -10.36 -14.85 2.34
N LEU A 59 -9.89 -16.03 1.95
CA LEU A 59 -9.83 -16.42 0.56
C LEU A 59 -11.25 -16.50 -0.01
N ALA A 60 -11.53 -15.67 -1.00
CA ALA A 60 -12.85 -15.53 -1.62
C ALA A 60 -12.93 -16.27 -2.96
N ASP A 61 -11.81 -16.37 -3.66
CA ASP A 61 -11.75 -17.05 -4.96
C ASP A 61 -10.33 -17.52 -5.28
N THR A 62 -10.22 -18.63 -5.99
CA THR A 62 -8.96 -19.11 -6.56
C THR A 62 -9.20 -19.57 -7.98
N SER A 63 -8.39 -19.11 -8.92
CA SER A 63 -8.49 -19.48 -10.32
C SER A 63 -7.13 -19.79 -10.93
N ARG A 64 -7.15 -20.57 -12.00
CA ARG A 64 -5.98 -20.97 -12.77
C ARG A 64 -6.23 -20.64 -14.25
N PRO A 65 -5.99 -19.39 -14.67
CA PRO A 65 -6.24 -18.96 -16.04
C PRO A 65 -5.47 -19.76 -17.09
N ASP A 66 -4.24 -20.17 -16.74
CA ASP A 66 -3.36 -20.99 -17.59
C ASP A 66 -2.48 -21.91 -16.72
N ALA A 67 -1.61 -22.72 -17.38
CA ALA A 67 -0.76 -23.69 -16.70
C ALA A 67 0.20 -23.03 -15.69
N ASP A 68 0.74 -21.85 -16.03
CA ASP A 68 1.78 -21.16 -15.28
C ASP A 68 1.25 -20.02 -14.41
N THR A 69 -0.05 -19.76 -14.45
CA THR A 69 -0.67 -18.67 -13.68
C THR A 69 -1.62 -19.18 -12.60
N ARG A 70 -1.50 -18.60 -11.41
CA ARG A 70 -2.42 -18.74 -10.29
C ARG A 70 -2.92 -17.35 -9.89
N VAL A 71 -4.22 -17.24 -9.65
CA VAL A 71 -4.84 -16.01 -9.17
C VAL A 71 -5.65 -16.33 -7.93
N MET A 72 -5.36 -15.66 -6.85
CA MET A 72 -6.09 -15.74 -5.60
C MET A 72 -6.70 -14.38 -5.29
N ILE A 73 -7.95 -14.36 -4.87
CA ILE A 73 -8.64 -13.17 -4.41
C ILE A 73 -9.07 -13.41 -2.98
N ALA A 74 -8.62 -12.52 -2.11
CA ALA A 74 -8.97 -12.53 -0.71
C ALA A 74 -9.70 -11.25 -0.34
N SER A 75 -10.50 -11.29 0.71
CA SER A 75 -11.24 -10.14 1.19
C SER A 75 -11.28 -10.08 2.72
N ARG A 76 -11.39 -8.88 3.21
CA ARG A 76 -11.74 -8.57 4.60
C ARG A 76 -13.07 -7.83 4.57
N PRO A 77 -14.09 -8.27 5.32
CA PRO A 77 -15.34 -7.54 5.39
C PRO A 77 -15.14 -6.17 6.03
N PRO A 78 -16.02 -5.20 5.70
CA PRO A 78 -16.02 -3.92 6.39
C PRO A 78 -16.35 -4.09 7.87
N GLY A 79 -15.75 -3.27 8.71
CA GLY A 79 -15.99 -3.19 10.14
C GLY A 79 -16.24 -1.75 10.58
N LEU A 80 -16.52 -1.54 11.87
CA LEU A 80 -16.79 -0.19 12.42
C LEU A 80 -15.67 0.83 12.10
N PHE A 81 -14.43 0.37 11.94
CA PHE A 81 -13.25 1.22 11.69
C PHE A 81 -12.46 0.80 10.46
N SER A 82 -13.01 -0.07 9.61
CA SER A 82 -12.35 -0.52 8.40
C SER A 82 -13.31 -0.53 7.22
N ASN A 83 -12.86 -0.02 6.09
CA ASN A 83 -13.63 0.05 4.85
C ASN A 83 -13.74 -1.29 4.12
N GLY A 84 -13.28 -2.39 4.74
CA GLY A 84 -13.08 -3.64 4.03
C GLY A 84 -11.90 -3.56 3.06
N GLU A 85 -11.49 -4.70 2.58
CA GLU A 85 -10.34 -4.80 1.67
C GLU A 85 -10.54 -5.98 0.72
N TYR A 86 -10.15 -5.79 -0.53
CA TYR A 86 -9.99 -6.85 -1.51
C TYR A 86 -8.55 -6.89 -1.97
N VAL A 87 -7.98 -8.08 -1.97
CA VAL A 87 -6.60 -8.31 -2.41
C VAL A 87 -6.61 -9.35 -3.52
N ARG A 88 -5.91 -9.07 -4.61
CA ARG A 88 -5.59 -10.06 -5.63
C ARG A 88 -4.11 -10.37 -5.59
N VAL A 89 -3.78 -11.64 -5.45
CA VAL A 89 -2.43 -12.18 -5.61
C VAL A 89 -2.40 -12.94 -6.94
N ARG A 90 -1.56 -12.49 -7.87
CA ARG A 90 -1.31 -13.17 -9.13
C ARG A 90 0.12 -13.69 -9.14
N ILE A 91 0.27 -14.98 -9.31
CA ILE A 91 1.56 -15.68 -9.44
C ILE A 91 1.65 -16.15 -10.88
N SER A 92 2.69 -15.77 -11.61
CA SER A 92 2.90 -16.17 -13.00
C SER A 92 4.39 -16.30 -13.30
N ARG A 93 4.76 -17.12 -14.30
CA ARG A 93 6.13 -17.19 -14.76
C ARG A 93 6.49 -15.91 -15.53
N ASP A 94 7.67 -15.35 -15.28
CA ASP A 94 8.20 -14.25 -16.06
C ASP A 94 9.02 -14.76 -17.26
N SER A 95 9.46 -13.83 -18.10
CA SER A 95 10.29 -14.14 -19.29
C SER A 95 11.68 -14.69 -18.93
N GLY A 96 12.15 -14.50 -17.72
CA GLY A 96 13.42 -14.99 -17.21
C GLY A 96 13.34 -16.36 -16.54
N GLY A 97 12.14 -16.98 -16.53
CA GLY A 97 11.90 -18.28 -15.90
C GLY A 97 11.67 -18.22 -14.37
N LEU A 98 11.79 -17.03 -13.77
CA LEU A 98 11.45 -16.79 -12.38
C LEU A 98 9.94 -16.64 -12.22
N MET A 99 9.46 -16.68 -10.98
CA MET A 99 8.07 -16.47 -10.68
C MET A 99 7.80 -15.00 -10.29
N ALA A 100 6.97 -14.34 -11.06
CA ALA A 100 6.47 -13.00 -10.78
C ALA A 100 5.21 -13.09 -9.91
N VAL A 101 5.25 -12.48 -8.74
CA VAL A 101 4.10 -12.34 -7.85
C VAL A 101 3.66 -10.88 -7.88
N ARG A 102 2.40 -10.65 -8.27
CA ARG A 102 1.78 -9.33 -8.27
C ARG A 102 0.67 -9.28 -7.25
N ILE A 103 0.74 -8.32 -6.35
CA ILE A 103 -0.28 -8.09 -5.33
C ILE A 103 -0.88 -6.70 -5.53
N VAL A 104 -2.20 -6.64 -5.62
CA VAL A 104 -2.97 -5.40 -5.62
C VAL A 104 -4.00 -5.45 -4.50
N SER A 105 -4.06 -4.39 -3.72
CA SER A 105 -5.05 -4.18 -2.67
C SER A 105 -5.98 -3.04 -3.07
N LYS A 106 -7.27 -3.19 -2.82
CA LYS A 106 -8.32 -2.20 -3.08
C LYS A 106 -9.25 -2.10 -1.89
N SER A 107 -9.68 -0.90 -1.57
CA SER A 107 -10.74 -0.67 -0.59
C SER A 107 -12.07 -1.25 -1.05
N GLY A 108 -12.84 -1.77 -0.12
CA GLY A 108 -14.22 -2.21 -0.36
C GLY A 108 -15.23 -1.06 -0.58
N TYR A 109 -14.85 0.19 -0.32
CA TYR A 109 -15.73 1.36 -0.47
C TYR A 109 -15.19 2.37 -1.48
N LEU A 110 -16.13 3.17 -1.99
CA LEU A 110 -15.94 4.20 -3.00
C LEU A 110 -14.96 5.30 -2.58
N LEU A 111 -15.02 5.70 -1.32
CA LEU A 111 -14.14 6.71 -0.75
C LEU A 111 -12.94 6.01 -0.12
N ASP A 112 -11.87 5.94 -0.87
CA ASP A 112 -10.59 5.30 -0.50
C ASP A 112 -9.79 6.14 0.52
N TRP A 113 -10.51 6.91 1.34
CA TRP A 113 -9.89 7.74 2.36
C TRP A 113 -9.33 6.85 3.47
N GLY A 114 -8.02 6.71 3.46
CA GLY A 114 -7.31 5.93 4.45
C GLY A 114 -7.18 4.44 4.15
N HIS A 115 -7.40 3.99 2.90
CA HIS A 115 -7.02 2.63 2.52
C HIS A 115 -5.51 2.45 2.66
N ARG A 116 -5.13 1.53 3.50
CA ARG A 116 -3.75 1.12 3.65
C ARG A 116 -3.48 0.02 2.64
N ASP A 117 -2.58 0.29 1.68
CA ASP A 117 -2.15 -0.74 0.74
C ASP A 117 -1.52 -1.92 1.50
N GLY A 118 -2.25 -3.02 1.59
CA GLY A 118 -1.82 -4.22 2.30
C GLY A 118 -0.78 -5.05 1.55
N ALA A 119 -0.52 -4.76 0.28
CA ALA A 119 0.39 -5.55 -0.55
C ALA A 119 1.82 -5.66 0.02
N PRO A 120 2.47 -4.61 0.55
CA PRO A 120 3.79 -4.74 1.15
C PRO A 120 3.84 -5.70 2.33
N HIS A 121 2.82 -5.70 3.18
CA HIS A 121 2.74 -6.59 4.33
C HIS A 121 2.48 -8.05 3.93
N LEU A 122 1.71 -8.27 2.87
CA LEU A 122 1.54 -9.62 2.32
C LEU A 122 2.85 -10.18 1.76
N PHE A 123 3.64 -9.35 1.07
CA PHE A 123 4.97 -9.76 0.64
C PHE A 123 5.88 -10.08 1.83
N GLU A 124 5.90 -9.27 2.87
CA GLU A 124 6.67 -9.50 4.08
C GLU A 124 6.32 -10.84 4.72
N GLU A 125 5.02 -11.15 4.87
CA GLU A 125 4.54 -12.42 5.39
C GLU A 125 4.90 -13.61 4.49
N MET A 126 4.80 -13.47 3.17
CA MET A 126 5.24 -14.51 2.23
C MET A 126 6.74 -14.77 2.37
N ASP A 127 7.55 -13.71 2.47
CA ASP A 127 9.01 -13.81 2.57
C ASP A 127 9.46 -14.58 3.80
N THR A 128 8.75 -14.45 4.93
CA THR A 128 9.09 -15.20 6.16
C THR A 128 8.98 -16.72 6.01
N ARG A 129 8.29 -17.20 4.97
CA ARG A 129 8.04 -18.62 4.70
C ARG A 129 8.88 -19.19 3.56
N LEU A 130 9.56 -18.32 2.85
CA LEU A 130 10.37 -18.71 1.71
C LEU A 130 11.84 -18.91 2.14
N SER A 131 12.51 -19.84 1.48
CA SER A 131 13.94 -20.03 1.70
C SER A 131 14.76 -18.85 1.18
N ALA A 132 15.94 -18.67 1.74
CA ALA A 132 16.90 -17.66 1.29
C ALA A 132 17.15 -17.71 -0.22
N ALA A 133 17.27 -18.92 -0.78
CA ALA A 133 17.48 -19.11 -2.21
C ALA A 133 16.31 -18.61 -3.06
N ALA A 134 15.07 -18.69 -2.54
CA ALA A 134 13.89 -18.17 -3.22
C ALA A 134 13.82 -16.64 -3.19
N LEU A 135 14.33 -16.03 -2.11
CA LEU A 135 14.24 -14.58 -1.87
C LEU A 135 15.33 -13.78 -2.58
N GLY A 136 16.43 -14.36 -2.97
CA GLY A 136 17.67 -13.76 -3.47
C GLY A 136 17.62 -12.32 -4.01
N PRO A 137 18.73 -11.59 -4.00
CA PRO A 137 18.79 -10.22 -4.49
C PRO A 137 18.82 -10.19 -6.02
N TRP A 138 17.68 -10.49 -6.64
CA TRP A 138 17.57 -10.58 -8.11
C TRP A 138 17.80 -9.23 -8.79
N PRO A 139 18.39 -9.20 -10.01
CA PRO A 139 18.54 -7.98 -10.79
C PRO A 139 17.21 -7.24 -10.97
N GLY A 140 17.26 -5.91 -10.89
CA GLY A 140 16.09 -5.05 -10.98
C GLY A 140 15.38 -4.78 -9.65
N LEU A 141 15.66 -5.53 -8.58
CA LEU A 141 15.09 -5.28 -7.28
C LEU A 141 15.81 -4.13 -6.56
N ARG A 142 15.02 -3.33 -5.86
CA ARG A 142 15.53 -2.28 -4.97
C ARG A 142 15.91 -2.91 -3.63
N VAL A 143 17.15 -2.72 -3.21
CA VAL A 143 17.68 -3.30 -1.97
C VAL A 143 18.30 -2.25 -1.08
N ARG A 144 18.35 -2.55 0.22
CA ARG A 144 19.12 -1.84 1.24
C ARG A 144 20.20 -2.78 1.75
N ALA A 145 21.44 -2.50 1.41
CA ALA A 145 22.60 -3.22 1.88
C ALA A 145 23.26 -2.44 3.01
N THR A 146 23.55 -3.10 4.13
CA THR A 146 24.24 -2.50 5.27
C THR A 146 25.63 -3.09 5.36
N PRO A 147 26.68 -2.38 4.88
CA PRO A 147 28.06 -2.82 5.04
C PRO A 147 28.45 -2.76 6.51
N ARG A 148 29.39 -3.62 6.90
CA ARG A 148 29.87 -3.69 8.27
C ARG A 148 30.47 -2.37 8.73
N GLY A 149 29.92 -1.81 9.81
CA GLY A 149 30.38 -0.55 10.39
C GLY A 149 30.09 0.70 9.54
N ALA A 150 29.21 0.62 8.52
CA ALA A 150 28.88 1.75 7.67
C ALA A 150 27.37 1.98 7.59
N SER A 151 26.99 3.15 7.08
CA SER A 151 25.58 3.47 6.83
C SER A 151 24.99 2.61 5.73
N PRO A 152 23.68 2.27 5.80
CA PRO A 152 22.99 1.52 4.77
C PRO A 152 23.05 2.20 3.39
N ILE A 153 23.30 1.41 2.36
CA ILE A 153 23.31 1.83 0.97
C ILE A 153 22.05 1.30 0.30
N ILE A 154 21.28 2.19 -0.33
CA ILE A 154 20.06 1.83 -1.04
C ILE A 154 20.33 1.98 -2.55
N GLY A 155 20.00 0.93 -3.31
CA GLY A 155 20.16 0.93 -4.75
C GLY A 155 19.35 -0.16 -5.43
N THR A 156 19.34 -0.15 -6.76
CA THR A 156 18.76 -1.22 -7.56
C THR A 156 19.83 -2.25 -7.90
N VAL A 157 19.54 -3.52 -7.72
CA VAL A 157 20.46 -4.59 -8.05
C VAL A 157 20.69 -4.61 -9.57
N ALA A 158 21.90 -4.34 -9.99
CA ALA A 158 22.32 -4.43 -11.39
C ALA A 158 22.86 -5.84 -11.71
N ARG A 159 23.62 -6.42 -10.78
CA ARG A 159 24.21 -7.76 -10.91
C ARG A 159 24.46 -8.36 -9.54
N VAL A 160 24.34 -9.67 -9.46
CA VAL A 160 24.77 -10.48 -8.31
C VAL A 160 25.69 -11.57 -8.81
N THR A 161 26.75 -11.84 -8.07
CA THR A 161 27.63 -13.01 -8.21
C THR A 161 27.72 -13.71 -6.86
N ALA A 162 28.44 -14.84 -6.77
CA ALA A 162 28.61 -15.55 -5.50
C ALA A 162 29.14 -14.65 -4.36
N ASP A 163 30.04 -13.71 -4.69
CA ASP A 163 30.76 -12.89 -3.70
C ASP A 163 30.43 -11.41 -3.75
N THR A 164 29.77 -10.94 -4.79
CA THR A 164 29.57 -9.51 -5.01
C THR A 164 28.14 -9.14 -5.38
N LEU A 165 27.69 -8.04 -4.83
CA LEU A 165 26.44 -7.36 -5.13
C LEU A 165 26.76 -6.03 -5.79
N VAL A 166 26.31 -5.82 -7.02
CA VAL A 166 26.46 -4.57 -7.76
C VAL A 166 25.14 -3.82 -7.70
N LEU A 167 25.14 -2.65 -7.07
CA LEU A 167 24.01 -1.77 -6.99
C LEU A 167 24.14 -0.63 -7.99
N GLY A 168 23.11 -0.42 -8.81
CA GLY A 168 22.93 0.78 -9.59
C GLY A 168 22.37 1.88 -8.67
N GLY A 169 23.12 2.97 -8.52
CA GLY A 169 22.61 4.25 -8.00
C GLY A 169 22.14 5.12 -9.17
N GLY A 170 21.60 6.33 -8.88
CA GLY A 170 21.21 7.26 -9.97
C GLY A 170 22.29 7.46 -11.03
N ILE A 171 22.04 8.24 -12.06
CA ILE A 171 22.75 8.35 -13.33
C ILE A 171 24.27 8.06 -13.22
N GLY A 172 24.69 6.86 -13.67
CA GLY A 172 26.10 6.50 -13.86
C GLY A 172 26.85 5.96 -12.64
N ASN A 173 26.28 5.97 -11.43
CA ASN A 173 26.94 5.49 -10.23
C ASN A 173 26.58 4.03 -9.94
N THR A 174 27.58 3.15 -9.99
CA THR A 174 27.48 1.77 -9.53
C THR A 174 28.31 1.59 -8.27
N THR A 175 27.73 0.92 -7.28
CA THR A 175 28.44 0.55 -6.04
C THR A 175 28.61 -0.97 -6.02
N VAL A 176 29.85 -1.41 -5.89
CA VAL A 176 30.18 -2.84 -5.78
C VAL A 176 30.42 -3.15 -4.30
N LEU A 177 29.65 -4.11 -3.77
CA LEU A 177 29.73 -4.55 -2.38
C LEU A 177 30.10 -6.04 -2.35
N ARG A 178 30.99 -6.41 -1.43
CA ARG A 178 31.24 -7.83 -1.14
C ARG A 178 30.15 -8.34 -0.21
N ILE A 179 29.52 -9.46 -0.54
CA ILE A 179 28.43 -10.05 0.24
C ILE A 179 28.93 -10.39 1.65
N SER A 180 30.15 -10.93 1.79
CA SER A 180 30.76 -11.26 3.07
C SER A 180 31.08 -10.05 3.97
N ALA A 181 31.06 -8.83 3.42
CA ALA A 181 31.26 -7.58 4.17
C ALA A 181 29.94 -6.89 4.57
N LEU A 182 28.80 -7.52 4.33
CA LEU A 182 27.49 -6.99 4.71
C LEU A 182 27.10 -7.52 6.09
N ASP A 183 26.57 -6.63 6.93
CA ASP A 183 25.88 -7.00 8.19
C ASP A 183 24.39 -7.24 7.96
N GLY A 184 23.83 -6.70 6.86
CA GLY A 184 22.43 -6.87 6.53
C GLY A 184 22.14 -6.57 5.07
N LEU A 185 21.18 -7.31 4.53
CA LEU A 185 20.61 -7.08 3.22
C LEU A 185 19.08 -7.15 3.33
N ALA A 186 18.38 -6.20 2.76
CA ALA A 186 16.93 -6.21 2.74
C ALA A 186 16.42 -5.79 1.36
N VAL A 187 15.35 -6.42 0.90
CA VAL A 187 14.68 -6.09 -0.35
C VAL A 187 13.47 -5.20 -0.09
N SER A 188 13.28 -4.20 -0.94
CA SER A 188 12.08 -3.35 -0.89
C SER A 188 10.86 -4.11 -1.41
N ARG A 189 9.80 -4.15 -0.61
CA ARG A 189 8.48 -4.68 -1.01
C ARG A 189 7.51 -3.57 -1.39
N GLY A 190 8.02 -2.36 -1.56
CA GLY A 190 7.28 -1.18 -1.94
C GLY A 190 7.14 -0.18 -0.80
N SER A 191 6.33 0.84 -1.00
CA SER A 191 6.09 1.88 0.00
C SER A 191 4.60 2.11 0.22
N TYR A 192 4.23 2.51 1.41
CA TYR A 192 2.88 2.97 1.71
C TYR A 192 2.89 4.44 2.14
N ARG A 193 1.73 5.09 2.03
CA ARG A 193 1.54 6.50 2.38
C ARG A 193 0.78 6.58 3.69
N HIS A 194 1.10 7.57 4.50
CA HIS A 194 0.49 7.79 5.82
C HIS A 194 -0.75 8.72 5.76
N VAL A 195 -1.60 8.55 4.74
CA VAL A 195 -2.78 9.42 4.53
C VAL A 195 -3.71 9.40 5.74
N ARG A 196 -3.99 8.22 6.29
CA ARG A 196 -4.92 8.06 7.40
C ARG A 196 -4.39 8.69 8.68
N GLU A 197 -3.14 8.42 9.00
CA GLU A 197 -2.48 8.97 10.18
C GLU A 197 -2.43 10.50 10.09
N GLY A 198 -2.08 11.02 8.92
CA GLY A 198 -2.09 12.47 8.66
C GLY A 198 -3.48 13.07 8.78
N ALA A 199 -4.49 12.43 8.20
CA ALA A 199 -5.87 12.90 8.29
C ALA A 199 -6.41 12.92 9.74
N LEU A 200 -6.12 11.89 10.54
CA LEU A 200 -6.53 11.83 11.94
C LEU A 200 -5.86 12.92 12.78
N ILE A 201 -4.55 13.07 12.65
CA ILE A 201 -3.79 14.11 13.36
C ILE A 201 -4.30 15.50 12.94
N GLY A 202 -4.47 15.70 11.62
CA GLY A 202 -4.98 16.97 11.11
C GLY A 202 -6.39 17.27 11.58
N ALA A 203 -7.28 16.27 11.62
CA ALA A 203 -8.65 16.43 12.13
C ALA A 203 -8.67 16.81 13.60
N LEU A 204 -7.84 16.17 14.44
CA LEU A 204 -7.75 16.50 15.87
C LEU A 204 -7.24 17.92 16.09
N VAL A 205 -6.16 18.31 15.41
CA VAL A 205 -5.60 19.66 15.51
C VAL A 205 -6.59 20.70 14.98
N GLY A 206 -7.22 20.41 13.84
CA GLY A 206 -8.24 21.28 13.25
C GLY A 206 -9.47 21.44 14.14
N ALA A 207 -9.93 20.36 14.79
CA ALA A 207 -11.03 20.41 15.75
C ALA A 207 -10.72 21.32 16.95
N LEU A 208 -9.52 21.22 17.51
CA LEU A 208 -9.08 22.08 18.61
C LEU A 208 -9.05 23.56 18.21
N ILE A 209 -8.41 23.86 17.07
CA ILE A 209 -8.32 25.23 16.57
C ILE A 209 -9.71 25.79 16.23
N GLY A 210 -10.52 25.00 15.51
CA GLY A 210 -11.87 25.38 15.13
C GLY A 210 -12.79 25.60 16.32
N GLY A 211 -12.67 24.78 17.36
CA GLY A 211 -13.40 24.94 18.61
C GLY A 211 -13.04 26.23 19.34
N LEU A 212 -11.73 26.55 19.41
CA LEU A 212 -11.26 27.79 20.03
C LEU A 212 -11.73 29.04 19.25
N LEU A 213 -11.65 29.02 17.93
CA LEU A 213 -12.11 30.12 17.07
C LEU A 213 -13.62 30.28 17.11
N GLY A 214 -14.37 29.16 17.12
CA GLY A 214 -15.84 29.16 17.26
C GLY A 214 -16.30 29.73 18.59
N GLY A 215 -15.53 29.50 19.68
CA GLY A 215 -15.79 30.08 20.99
C GLY A 215 -15.53 31.60 21.09
N GLN A 216 -14.59 32.13 20.28
CA GLN A 216 -14.25 33.56 20.25
C GLN A 216 -15.22 34.41 19.41
N ALA A 217 -15.98 33.79 18.50
CA ALA A 217 -16.93 34.50 17.62
C ALA A 217 -18.18 35.07 18.32
N GLU A 218 -18.11 35.29 19.60
CA GLU A 218 -19.25 35.22 20.50
C GLU A 218 -19.65 36.50 21.22
N GLU A 219 -19.31 37.65 20.72
CA GLU A 219 -19.73 38.88 21.44
C GLU A 219 -21.20 39.28 21.25
N THR A 220 -22.06 38.57 20.50
CA THR A 220 -23.34 39.14 20.09
C THR A 220 -24.63 38.37 20.47
N SER A 221 -24.60 37.14 20.93
CA SER A 221 -25.83 36.46 21.40
C SER A 221 -25.63 35.22 22.26
N SER A 222 -26.01 35.29 23.50
CA SER A 222 -25.87 34.26 24.54
C SER A 222 -26.67 32.95 24.34
N HIS A 223 -27.54 32.88 23.33
CA HIS A 223 -28.42 31.72 23.12
C HIS A 223 -27.87 30.60 22.24
N TYR A 224 -26.77 30.83 21.52
CA TYR A 224 -26.18 29.87 20.54
C TYR A 224 -24.73 29.49 20.82
N GLN A 225 -24.25 29.74 22.04
CA GLN A 225 -22.85 29.53 22.42
C GLN A 225 -22.35 28.14 22.09
N GLY A 226 -23.04 27.08 22.49
CA GLY A 226 -22.64 25.72 22.23
C GLY A 226 -22.63 25.32 20.74
N LEU A 227 -23.50 25.97 19.94
CA LEU A 227 -23.63 25.64 18.51
C LEU A 227 -22.43 26.16 17.70
N ASN A 228 -21.91 27.34 18.02
CA ASN A 228 -20.76 27.95 17.32
C ASN A 228 -19.47 27.20 17.62
N VAL A 229 -19.23 26.79 18.86
CA VAL A 229 -18.12 25.93 19.25
C VAL A 229 -18.19 24.59 18.50
N PHE A 230 -19.37 23.96 18.53
CA PHE A 230 -19.58 22.68 17.85
C PHE A 230 -19.39 22.78 16.32
N ALA A 231 -19.91 23.82 15.69
CA ALA A 231 -19.72 24.09 14.27
C ALA A 231 -18.23 24.34 13.95
N GLY A 232 -17.55 25.12 14.78
CA GLY A 232 -16.11 25.35 14.67
C GLY A 232 -15.29 24.06 14.77
N VAL A 233 -15.62 23.19 15.73
CA VAL A 233 -14.99 21.86 15.87
C VAL A 233 -15.19 21.02 14.61
N LEU A 234 -16.41 20.94 14.07
CA LEU A 234 -16.69 20.14 12.88
C LEU A 234 -16.00 20.68 11.64
N VAL A 235 -16.08 21.98 11.39
CA VAL A 235 -15.43 22.63 10.24
C VAL A 235 -13.90 22.51 10.36
N GLY A 236 -13.37 22.75 11.56
CA GLY A 236 -11.94 22.61 11.82
C GLY A 236 -11.46 21.18 11.65
N ALA A 237 -12.22 20.19 12.16
CA ALA A 237 -11.87 18.77 11.96
C ALA A 237 -11.88 18.38 10.50
N ALA A 238 -12.88 18.81 9.72
CA ALA A 238 -12.96 18.50 8.30
C ALA A 238 -11.81 19.13 7.51
N ALA A 239 -11.55 20.43 7.71
CA ALA A 239 -10.47 21.14 7.03
C ALA A 239 -9.10 20.58 7.43
N GLY A 240 -8.87 20.38 8.73
CA GLY A 240 -7.64 19.81 9.25
C GLY A 240 -7.40 18.38 8.78
N GLY A 241 -8.47 17.56 8.70
CA GLY A 241 -8.41 16.21 8.17
C GLY A 241 -7.98 16.15 6.71
N VAL A 242 -8.50 17.06 5.87
CA VAL A 242 -8.08 17.18 4.46
C VAL A 242 -6.62 17.60 4.36
N VAL A 243 -6.21 18.66 5.05
CA VAL A 243 -4.82 19.14 5.03
C VAL A 243 -3.86 18.09 5.56
N GLY A 244 -4.18 17.46 6.70
CA GLY A 244 -3.40 16.40 7.28
C GLY A 244 -3.32 15.15 6.40
N GLY A 245 -4.41 14.80 5.71
CA GLY A 245 -4.43 13.70 4.74
C GLY A 245 -3.49 13.95 3.56
N VAL A 246 -3.50 15.16 3.00
CA VAL A 246 -2.57 15.57 1.93
C VAL A 246 -1.13 15.54 2.42
N ALA A 247 -0.86 16.07 3.61
CA ALA A 247 0.47 16.01 4.22
C ALA A 247 0.92 14.56 4.45
N GLY A 248 0.04 13.71 4.99
CA GLY A 248 0.32 12.29 5.18
C GLY A 248 0.54 11.54 3.87
N ALA A 249 -0.12 11.95 2.78
CA ALA A 249 0.10 11.36 1.45
C ALA A 249 1.49 11.62 0.90
N SER A 250 2.14 12.72 1.31
CA SER A 250 3.51 13.04 0.91
C SER A 250 4.55 12.20 1.66
N VAL A 251 4.22 11.72 2.86
CA VAL A 251 5.09 10.85 3.66
C VAL A 251 4.96 9.42 3.16
N ARG A 252 6.10 8.85 2.70
CA ARG A 252 6.19 7.47 2.21
C ARG A 252 7.14 6.69 3.09
N THR A 253 6.67 5.56 3.61
CA THR A 253 7.52 4.60 4.30
C THR A 253 7.71 3.38 3.42
N GLU A 254 8.95 3.03 3.16
CA GLU A 254 9.33 1.85 2.37
C GLU A 254 9.38 0.63 3.30
N VAL A 255 8.75 -0.46 2.87
CA VAL A 255 8.76 -1.75 3.60
C VAL A 255 9.95 -2.56 3.13
N TRP A 256 10.76 -3.01 4.07
CA TRP A 256 11.97 -3.77 3.83
C TRP A 256 11.86 -5.16 4.41
N SER A 257 11.98 -6.18 3.56
CA SER A 257 12.08 -7.59 3.98
C SER A 257 13.55 -7.99 4.09
N PRO A 258 14.01 -8.44 5.25
CA PRO A 258 15.40 -8.89 5.41
C PRO A 258 15.66 -10.12 4.54
N LEU A 259 16.83 -10.16 3.91
CA LEU A 259 17.34 -11.31 3.19
C LEU A 259 18.43 -11.96 4.05
N PRO A 260 18.40 -13.28 4.25
CA PRO A 260 19.49 -13.97 4.94
C PRO A 260 20.77 -13.88 4.09
N ILE A 261 21.86 -13.52 4.74
CA ILE A 261 23.20 -13.48 4.18
C ILE A 261 23.94 -14.71 4.72
N HIS A 262 24.29 -15.65 3.85
CA HIS A 262 25.04 -16.86 4.19
C HIS A 262 26.38 -16.87 3.50
#